data_8e44d16423f2deff520033c0379f1ce2
#
_entry.id   8e44d16423f2deff520033c0379f1ce2
#
_cell.length_a   1.000
_cell.length_b   1.000
_cell.length_c   1.000
_cell.angle_alpha   90.00
_cell.angle_beta   90.00
_cell.angle_gamma   90.00
#
_symmetry.space_group_name_H-M   'P 1'
#
loop_
_entity.id
_entity.type
_entity.pdbx_description
1 polymer ?
#
loop_
_entity_poly.entity_id
_entity_poly.type
_entity_poly.pdbx_seq_one_letter_code
_entity_poly.pdbx_strand_id
1 'polypeptide(L)'
;MEKFNGKKVFSGIAIGKVKLLVKAENQVVRKRIEDPAAEIARYEAAKQTAIEQLHKLYKKALKEVGEVNAQIFDVHAMMLEDGDYNDSVHNLIESQSVNAEYAVGVTGDNFAEVFANMDDEYFKARSIDMKDISERVINVLCGNDMGCLLYTSDAADDRISV
;
A
#
# COMPACT_ATOMS: atom_id res chain seq x y z
N MET A 1 -3.06 36.02 4.29
CA MET A 1 -1.99 35.12 3.85
C MET A 1 -1.80 34.11 4.97
N GLU A 2 -2.21 32.86 4.76
CA GLU A 2 -2.09 31.81 5.77
C GLU A 2 -0.66 31.27 5.78
N LYS A 3 -0.11 31.08 6.98
CA LYS A 3 1.23 30.52 7.17
C LYS A 3 1.09 29.13 7.80
N PHE A 4 1.70 28.15 7.16
CA PHE A 4 1.77 26.79 7.68
C PHE A 4 3.20 26.49 8.14
N ASN A 5 3.33 25.91 9.33
CA ASN A 5 4.61 25.45 9.85
C ASN A 5 4.78 23.96 9.50
N GLY A 6 5.84 23.63 8.79
CA GLY A 6 6.18 22.27 8.37
C GLY A 6 7.55 21.83 8.85
N LYS A 7 7.82 20.52 8.83
CA LYS A 7 9.14 19.97 9.11
C LYS A 7 10.02 20.11 7.86
N LYS A 8 11.16 20.80 7.98
CA LYS A 8 12.09 20.98 6.88
C LYS A 8 12.79 19.65 6.55
N VAL A 9 12.62 19.17 5.34
CA VAL A 9 13.24 17.93 4.84
C VAL A 9 14.41 18.23 3.90
N PHE A 10 14.35 19.35 3.16
CA PHE A 10 15.38 19.78 2.23
C PHE A 10 15.67 21.29 2.37
N SER A 11 16.88 21.73 1.98
CA SER A 11 17.21 23.17 1.98
C SER A 11 16.93 23.74 0.62
N GLY A 12 16.03 24.74 0.55
CA GLY A 12 15.70 25.43 -0.68
C GLY A 12 14.42 26.23 -0.55
N ILE A 13 14.12 27.01 -1.60
CA ILE A 13 12.86 27.74 -1.76
C ILE A 13 12.20 27.17 -3.01
N ALA A 14 10.98 26.67 -2.88
CA ALA A 14 10.15 26.24 -4.00
C ALA A 14 8.90 27.13 -4.09
N ILE A 15 8.55 27.57 -5.28
CA ILE A 15 7.34 28.32 -5.56
C ILE A 15 6.49 27.49 -6.51
N GLY A 16 5.30 27.09 -6.08
CA GLY A 16 4.41 26.26 -6.87
C GLY A 16 3.01 26.14 -6.26
N LYS A 17 2.14 25.42 -6.95
CA LYS A 17 0.82 25.08 -6.42
C LYS A 17 0.94 23.98 -5.35
N VAL A 18 0.42 24.24 -4.17
CA VAL A 18 0.34 23.22 -3.12
C VAL A 18 -0.81 22.27 -3.44
N LYS A 19 -0.53 20.97 -3.52
CA LYS A 19 -1.53 19.91 -3.57
C LYS A 19 -1.59 19.24 -2.20
N LEU A 20 -2.72 19.35 -1.53
CA LEU A 20 -2.97 18.63 -0.29
C LEU A 20 -3.24 17.16 -0.64
N LEU A 21 -2.36 16.28 -0.18
CA LEU A 21 -2.61 14.86 -0.18
C LEU A 21 -3.47 14.54 1.04
N VAL A 22 -4.78 14.49 0.84
CA VAL A 22 -5.67 13.92 1.86
C VAL A 22 -5.58 12.42 1.68
N LYS A 23 -4.93 11.73 2.64
CA LYS A 23 -5.00 10.27 2.72
C LYS A 23 -6.47 9.94 2.93
N ALA A 24 -7.13 9.37 1.94
CA ALA A 24 -8.47 8.82 2.14
C ALA A 24 -8.29 7.68 3.16
N GLU A 25 -8.65 7.92 4.40
CA GLU A 25 -8.77 6.83 5.37
C GLU A 25 -9.93 5.96 4.88
N ASN A 26 -9.59 4.85 4.23
CA ASN A 26 -10.57 3.83 3.95
C ASN A 26 -11.00 3.28 5.32
N GLN A 27 -12.14 3.72 5.81
CA GLN A 27 -12.73 3.09 6.97
C GLN A 27 -13.10 1.66 6.58
N VAL A 28 -12.25 0.72 6.97
CA VAL A 28 -12.50 -0.69 6.80
C VAL A 28 -13.65 -1.10 7.72
N VAL A 29 -14.84 -1.17 7.15
CA VAL A 29 -16.04 -1.56 7.89
C VAL A 29 -16.27 -3.05 7.71
N ARG A 30 -16.44 -3.77 8.83
CA ARG A 30 -16.84 -5.17 8.80
C ARG A 30 -18.25 -5.31 8.23
N LYS A 31 -18.37 -6.05 7.13
CA LYS A 31 -19.65 -6.38 6.49
C LYS A 31 -19.80 -7.88 6.43
N ARG A 32 -21.02 -8.38 6.65
CA ARG A 32 -21.34 -9.78 6.44
C ARG A 32 -21.58 -10.03 4.95
N ILE A 33 -21.02 -11.11 4.45
CA ILE A 33 -21.20 -11.58 3.08
C ILE A 33 -22.01 -12.87 3.03
N GLU A 34 -22.63 -13.16 1.88
CA GLU A 34 -23.43 -14.36 1.69
C GLU A 34 -22.65 -15.47 0.96
N ASP A 35 -21.71 -15.09 0.09
CA ASP A 35 -20.92 -16.00 -0.71
C ASP A 35 -19.41 -15.80 -0.47
N PRO A 36 -18.81 -16.59 0.45
CA PRO A 36 -17.38 -16.52 0.71
C PRO A 36 -16.51 -16.84 -0.52
N ALA A 37 -16.95 -17.74 -1.39
CA ALA A 37 -16.18 -18.13 -2.56
C ALA A 37 -16.07 -16.98 -3.58
N ALA A 38 -17.18 -16.26 -3.80
CA ALA A 38 -17.17 -15.07 -4.64
C ALA A 38 -16.30 -13.95 -4.05
N GLU A 39 -16.31 -13.81 -2.73
CA GLU A 39 -15.51 -12.80 -2.04
C GLU A 39 -14.00 -13.11 -2.08
N ILE A 40 -13.62 -14.38 -1.94
CA ILE A 40 -12.24 -14.84 -2.13
C ILE A 40 -11.79 -14.55 -3.58
N ALA A 41 -12.62 -14.86 -4.57
CA ALA A 41 -12.29 -14.55 -5.95
C ALA A 41 -12.09 -13.04 -6.19
N ARG A 42 -12.88 -12.18 -5.52
CA ARG A 42 -12.73 -10.73 -5.53
C ARG A 42 -11.41 -10.28 -4.88
N TYR A 43 -11.05 -10.89 -3.76
CA TYR A 43 -9.77 -10.66 -3.09
C TYR A 43 -8.59 -11.03 -4.01
N GLU A 44 -8.62 -12.23 -4.60
CA GLU A 44 -7.56 -12.71 -5.48
C GLU A 44 -7.34 -11.78 -6.69
N ALA A 45 -8.42 -11.32 -7.30
CA ALA A 45 -8.36 -10.36 -8.41
C ALA A 45 -7.75 -9.00 -7.97
N ALA A 46 -8.11 -8.52 -6.78
CA ALA A 46 -7.57 -7.28 -6.22
C ALA A 46 -6.08 -7.43 -5.86
N LYS A 47 -5.69 -8.54 -5.27
CA LYS A 47 -4.29 -8.89 -4.97
C LYS A 47 -3.44 -8.90 -6.24
N GLN A 48 -3.92 -9.58 -7.29
CA GLN A 48 -3.21 -9.62 -8.57
C GLN A 48 -3.03 -8.23 -9.17
N THR A 49 -4.07 -7.39 -9.11
CA THR A 49 -3.99 -5.99 -9.54
C THR A 49 -2.96 -5.20 -8.73
N ALA A 50 -2.92 -5.38 -7.41
CA ALA A 50 -1.94 -4.73 -6.53
C ALA A 50 -0.50 -5.15 -6.87
N ILE A 51 -0.25 -6.43 -7.14
CA ILE A 51 1.05 -6.96 -7.56
C ILE A 51 1.47 -6.34 -8.91
N GLU A 52 0.55 -6.25 -9.86
CA GLU A 52 0.84 -5.60 -11.16
C GLU A 52 1.20 -4.12 -11.00
N GLN A 53 0.53 -3.41 -10.09
CA GLN A 53 0.86 -2.03 -9.76
C GLN A 53 2.28 -1.93 -9.17
N LEU A 54 2.64 -2.83 -8.23
CA LEU A 54 3.98 -2.87 -7.64
C LEU A 54 5.07 -3.14 -8.69
N HIS A 55 4.85 -4.07 -9.61
CA HIS A 55 5.79 -4.31 -10.71
C HIS A 55 5.93 -3.11 -11.66
N LYS A 56 4.85 -2.36 -11.91
CA LYS A 56 4.94 -1.10 -12.68
C LYS A 56 5.77 -0.05 -11.93
N LEU A 57 5.57 0.06 -10.60
CA LEU A 57 6.35 0.94 -9.74
C LEU A 57 7.83 0.55 -9.71
N TYR A 58 8.14 -0.75 -9.58
CA TYR A 58 9.50 -1.27 -9.66
C TYR A 58 10.20 -0.83 -10.95
N LYS A 59 9.56 -1.05 -12.10
CA LYS A 59 10.12 -0.68 -13.41
C LYS A 59 10.35 0.83 -13.56
N LYS A 60 9.48 1.65 -12.97
CA LYS A 60 9.64 3.11 -12.95
C LYS A 60 10.80 3.51 -12.03
N ALA A 61 10.77 3.04 -10.79
CA ALA A 61 11.80 3.34 -9.79
C ALA A 61 13.20 2.88 -10.22
N LEU A 62 13.31 1.73 -10.90
CA LEU A 62 14.58 1.24 -11.44
C LEU A 62 15.26 2.26 -12.36
N LYS A 63 14.47 3.00 -13.15
CA LYS A 63 14.96 4.03 -14.08
C LYS A 63 15.29 5.36 -13.39
N GLU A 64 14.51 5.73 -12.37
CA GLU A 64 14.56 7.06 -11.75
C GLU A 64 15.52 7.12 -10.55
N VAL A 65 15.51 6.08 -9.70
CA VAL A 65 16.22 6.08 -8.40
C VAL A 65 17.20 4.91 -8.23
N GLY A 66 17.30 4.03 -9.22
CA GLY A 66 18.22 2.91 -9.24
C GLY A 66 17.70 1.65 -8.53
N GLU A 67 18.41 0.53 -8.71
CA GLU A 67 17.99 -0.81 -8.32
C GLU A 67 17.76 -0.95 -6.81
N VAL A 68 18.68 -0.44 -5.99
CA VAL A 68 18.60 -0.57 -4.52
C VAL A 68 17.32 0.00 -3.95
N ASN A 69 16.89 1.17 -4.46
CA ASN A 69 15.66 1.81 -4.02
C ASN A 69 14.40 1.19 -4.64
N ALA A 70 14.54 0.59 -5.83
CA ALA A 70 13.43 -0.07 -6.50
C ALA A 70 13.05 -1.40 -5.85
N GLN A 71 14.01 -2.10 -5.24
CA GLN A 71 13.82 -3.44 -4.64
C GLN A 71 12.67 -3.51 -3.62
N ILE A 72 12.33 -2.42 -2.96
CA ILE A 72 11.21 -2.40 -2.00
C ILE A 72 9.88 -2.81 -2.65
N PHE A 73 9.63 -2.43 -3.90
CA PHE A 73 8.40 -2.79 -4.60
C PHE A 73 8.34 -4.27 -4.96
N ASP A 74 9.50 -4.88 -5.26
CA ASP A 74 9.59 -6.32 -5.50
C ASP A 74 9.36 -7.12 -4.22
N VAL A 75 9.97 -6.69 -3.12
CA VAL A 75 9.71 -7.28 -1.79
C VAL A 75 8.22 -7.19 -1.40
N HIS A 76 7.58 -6.06 -1.63
CA HIS A 76 6.14 -5.90 -1.38
C HIS A 76 5.30 -6.87 -2.23
N ALA A 77 5.66 -7.08 -3.50
CA ALA A 77 4.98 -8.06 -4.35
C ALA A 77 5.14 -9.49 -3.80
N MET A 78 6.36 -9.87 -3.40
CA MET A 78 6.62 -11.17 -2.77
C MET A 78 5.84 -11.37 -1.46
N MET A 79 5.71 -10.33 -0.64
CA MET A 79 4.92 -10.38 0.60
C MET A 79 3.42 -10.59 0.33
N LEU A 80 2.88 -10.03 -0.77
CA LEU A 80 1.50 -10.28 -1.20
C LEU A 80 1.30 -11.69 -1.77
N GLU A 81 2.35 -12.34 -2.25
CA GLU A 81 2.31 -13.73 -2.74
C GLU A 81 2.53 -14.75 -1.61
N ASP A 82 2.86 -14.31 -0.40
CA ASP A 82 3.11 -15.18 0.75
C ASP A 82 1.90 -16.04 1.09
N GLY A 83 2.13 -17.36 1.24
CA GLY A 83 1.07 -18.34 1.47
C GLY A 83 0.37 -18.13 2.81
N ASP A 84 1.11 -17.89 3.90
CA ASP A 84 0.55 -17.77 5.25
C ASP A 84 -0.34 -16.50 5.36
N TYR A 85 0.08 -15.42 4.69
CA TYR A 85 -0.73 -14.20 4.59
C TYR A 85 -2.04 -14.45 3.85
N ASN A 86 -1.96 -15.08 2.67
CA ASN A 86 -3.14 -15.37 1.85
C ASN A 86 -4.10 -16.35 2.53
N ASP A 87 -3.59 -17.41 3.12
CA ASP A 87 -4.38 -18.39 3.87
C ASP A 87 -5.10 -17.74 5.05
N SER A 88 -4.46 -16.80 5.73
CA SER A 88 -5.07 -16.05 6.83
C SER A 88 -6.24 -15.18 6.35
N VAL A 89 -6.11 -14.52 5.21
CA VAL A 89 -7.21 -13.74 4.60
C VAL A 89 -8.37 -14.65 4.21
N HIS A 90 -8.09 -15.76 3.51
CA HIS A 90 -9.10 -16.75 3.10
C HIS A 90 -9.85 -17.31 4.30
N ASN A 91 -9.13 -17.75 5.33
CA ASN A 91 -9.70 -18.29 6.55
C ASN A 91 -10.65 -17.30 7.26
N LEU A 92 -10.30 -16.02 7.29
CA LEU A 92 -11.18 -14.99 7.86
C LEU A 92 -12.47 -14.82 7.04
N ILE A 93 -12.33 -14.78 5.71
CA ILE A 93 -13.51 -14.67 4.81
C ILE A 93 -14.43 -15.88 5.00
N GLU A 94 -13.90 -17.10 4.98
CA GLU A 94 -14.68 -18.33 5.07
C GLU A 94 -15.29 -18.52 6.46
N SER A 95 -14.49 -18.42 7.52
CA SER A 95 -14.93 -18.76 8.87
C SER A 95 -15.87 -17.72 9.49
N GLN A 96 -15.70 -16.44 9.12
CA GLN A 96 -16.47 -15.34 9.70
C GLN A 96 -17.47 -14.72 8.73
N SER A 97 -17.50 -15.16 7.46
CA SER A 97 -18.34 -14.59 6.40
C SER A 97 -18.25 -13.06 6.35
N VAL A 98 -17.01 -12.55 6.30
CA VAL A 98 -16.70 -11.11 6.28
C VAL A 98 -16.16 -10.68 4.91
N ASN A 99 -16.32 -9.41 4.60
CA ASN A 99 -15.82 -8.81 3.36
C ASN A 99 -14.29 -8.80 3.29
N ALA A 100 -13.75 -8.84 2.09
CA ALA A 100 -12.31 -8.92 1.82
C ALA A 100 -11.54 -7.73 2.40
N GLU A 101 -12.08 -6.50 2.34
CA GLU A 101 -11.42 -5.33 2.92
C GLU A 101 -11.16 -5.51 4.42
N TYR A 102 -12.15 -6.05 5.14
CA TYR A 102 -12.01 -6.31 6.57
C TYR A 102 -11.01 -7.44 6.85
N ALA A 103 -11.09 -8.54 6.09
CA ALA A 103 -10.17 -9.66 6.24
C ALA A 103 -8.72 -9.24 5.98
N VAL A 104 -8.47 -8.49 4.91
CA VAL A 104 -7.13 -7.95 4.58
C VAL A 104 -6.63 -7.00 5.67
N GLY A 105 -7.47 -6.09 6.15
CA GLY A 105 -7.09 -5.14 7.20
C GLY A 105 -6.68 -5.84 8.50
N VAL A 106 -7.50 -6.79 8.98
CA VAL A 106 -7.21 -7.57 10.20
C VAL A 106 -5.95 -8.43 10.04
N THR A 107 -5.80 -9.10 8.89
CA THR A 107 -4.60 -9.90 8.60
C THR A 107 -3.35 -9.03 8.57
N GLY A 108 -3.40 -7.90 7.88
CA GLY A 108 -2.28 -6.95 7.81
C GLY A 108 -1.86 -6.44 9.18
N ASP A 109 -2.81 -6.08 10.03
CA ASP A 109 -2.52 -5.64 11.41
C ASP A 109 -1.90 -6.75 12.25
N ASN A 110 -2.42 -7.99 12.15
CA ASN A 110 -1.89 -9.15 12.89
C ASN A 110 -0.45 -9.48 12.46
N PHE A 111 -0.16 -9.53 11.17
CA PHE A 111 1.20 -9.79 10.67
C PHE A 111 2.15 -8.64 11.04
N ALA A 112 1.70 -7.39 10.95
CA ALA A 112 2.49 -6.25 11.39
C ALA A 112 2.84 -6.33 12.87
N GLU A 113 1.90 -6.74 13.73
CA GLU A 113 2.14 -6.93 15.16
C GLU A 113 3.12 -8.07 15.41
N VAL A 114 2.98 -9.21 14.72
CA VAL A 114 3.93 -10.34 14.82
C VAL A 114 5.33 -9.88 14.45
N PHE A 115 5.51 -9.20 13.33
CA PHE A 115 6.83 -8.70 12.90
C PHE A 115 7.40 -7.63 13.85
N ALA A 116 6.58 -6.75 14.39
CA ALA A 116 7.02 -5.73 15.35
C ALA A 116 7.53 -6.34 16.67
N ASN A 117 7.03 -7.53 17.04
CA ASN A 117 7.41 -8.24 18.26
C ASN A 117 8.59 -9.23 18.07
N MET A 118 9.10 -9.39 16.85
CA MET A 118 10.30 -10.20 16.62
C MET A 118 11.54 -9.51 17.18
N ASP A 119 12.52 -10.29 17.63
CA ASP A 119 13.79 -9.72 18.15
C ASP A 119 14.70 -9.17 17.04
N ASP A 120 14.50 -9.58 15.80
CA ASP A 120 15.30 -9.18 14.65
C ASP A 120 14.83 -7.82 14.08
N GLU A 121 15.74 -6.84 14.06
CA GLU A 121 15.47 -5.49 13.55
C GLU A 121 15.05 -5.48 12.06
N TYR A 122 15.50 -6.45 11.27
CA TYR A 122 15.08 -6.57 9.88
C TYR A 122 13.58 -6.86 9.75
N PHE A 123 13.07 -7.81 10.55
CA PHE A 123 11.64 -8.12 10.56
C PHE A 123 10.81 -7.00 11.18
N LYS A 124 11.30 -6.34 12.24
CA LYS A 124 10.62 -5.16 12.81
C LYS A 124 10.39 -4.07 11.76
N ALA A 125 11.40 -3.80 10.92
CA ALA A 125 11.25 -2.83 9.84
C ALA A 125 10.13 -3.24 8.85
N ARG A 126 9.93 -4.54 8.62
CA ARG A 126 8.88 -5.08 7.73
C ARG A 126 7.47 -4.97 8.28
N SER A 127 7.30 -4.68 9.56
CA SER A 127 5.97 -4.47 10.16
C SER A 127 5.20 -3.33 9.48
N ILE A 128 5.89 -2.28 9.06
CA ILE A 128 5.30 -1.15 8.33
C ILE A 128 4.91 -1.58 6.92
N ASP A 129 5.78 -2.36 6.26
CA ASP A 129 5.53 -2.86 4.90
C ASP A 129 4.25 -3.71 4.85
N MET A 130 3.98 -4.53 5.89
CA MET A 130 2.73 -5.31 5.98
C MET A 130 1.48 -4.44 5.95
N LYS A 131 1.51 -3.29 6.61
CA LYS A 131 0.41 -2.33 6.57
C LYS A 131 0.27 -1.69 5.20
N ASP A 132 1.38 -1.30 4.59
CA ASP A 132 1.39 -0.64 3.28
C ASP A 132 0.85 -1.57 2.17
N ILE A 133 1.23 -2.85 2.15
CA ILE A 133 0.71 -3.82 1.16
C ILE A 133 -0.77 -4.10 1.38
N SER A 134 -1.20 -4.24 2.65
CA SER A 134 -2.62 -4.45 2.99
C SER A 134 -3.47 -3.24 2.59
N GLU A 135 -3.01 -2.02 2.88
CA GLU A 135 -3.68 -0.78 2.46
C GLU A 135 -3.79 -0.69 0.92
N ARG A 136 -2.77 -1.14 0.19
CA ARG A 136 -2.80 -1.19 -1.27
C ARG A 136 -3.89 -2.11 -1.78
N VAL A 137 -4.01 -3.33 -1.26
CA VAL A 137 -5.07 -4.27 -1.66
C VAL A 137 -6.46 -3.70 -1.31
N ILE A 138 -6.63 -3.11 -0.12
CA ILE A 138 -7.87 -2.46 0.29
C ILE A 138 -8.24 -1.32 -0.68
N ASN A 139 -7.27 -0.51 -1.10
CA ASN A 139 -7.52 0.55 -2.08
C ASN A 139 -8.03 0.00 -3.41
N VAL A 140 -7.45 -1.11 -3.90
CA VAL A 140 -7.93 -1.78 -5.12
C VAL A 140 -9.36 -2.31 -4.92
N LEU A 141 -9.64 -2.97 -3.79
CA LEU A 141 -10.98 -3.49 -3.45
C LEU A 141 -12.03 -2.39 -3.39
N CYS A 142 -11.65 -1.20 -2.89
CA CYS A 142 -12.52 -0.02 -2.82
C CYS A 142 -12.64 0.74 -4.17
N GLY A 143 -11.94 0.32 -5.22
CA GLY A 143 -11.91 1.02 -6.51
C GLY A 143 -11.15 2.35 -6.47
N ASN A 144 -10.32 2.57 -5.46
CA ASN A 144 -9.46 3.75 -5.35
C ASN A 144 -8.19 3.53 -6.17
N ASP A 145 -8.08 4.23 -7.29
CA ASP A 145 -6.89 4.13 -8.13
C ASP A 145 -5.71 4.88 -7.47
N MET A 146 -4.81 4.11 -6.86
CA MET A 146 -3.54 4.63 -6.30
C MET A 146 -2.55 5.07 -7.40
N GLY A 147 -2.85 4.79 -8.67
CA GLY A 147 -2.02 5.22 -9.80
C GLY A 147 -1.92 6.74 -9.94
N CYS A 148 -2.90 7.48 -9.41
CA CYS A 148 -2.93 8.94 -9.49
C CYS A 148 -1.91 9.63 -8.56
N LEU A 149 -1.41 8.98 -7.51
CA LEU A 149 -0.45 9.60 -6.58
C LEU A 149 0.96 9.70 -7.17
N LEU A 150 1.31 8.86 -8.14
CA LEU A 150 2.61 8.89 -8.81
C LEU A 150 2.67 9.91 -9.96
N TYR A 151 1.53 10.31 -10.50
CA TYR A 151 1.48 11.36 -11.53
C TYR A 151 1.79 12.75 -10.98
N THR A 152 1.78 12.92 -9.65
CA THR A 152 2.04 14.22 -9.03
C THR A 152 3.52 14.49 -8.74
N SER A 153 4.39 13.48 -8.82
CA SER A 153 5.85 13.69 -8.74
C SER A 153 6.42 14.22 -10.06
N ASP A 154 5.72 13.98 -11.18
CA ASP A 154 6.13 14.49 -12.51
C ASP A 154 5.96 16.02 -12.64
N ALA A 155 5.14 16.62 -11.77
CA ALA A 155 4.98 18.10 -11.75
C ALA A 155 6.16 18.83 -11.05
N ALA A 156 7.05 18.10 -10.39
CA ALA A 156 8.24 18.68 -9.75
C ALA A 156 9.45 18.72 -10.69
N ASP A 157 9.39 18.02 -11.85
CA ASP A 157 10.48 17.91 -12.80
C ASP A 157 10.36 18.92 -13.97
N ASP A 158 9.33 19.77 -13.98
CA ASP A 158 9.21 20.86 -14.95
C ASP A 158 10.05 22.07 -14.52
N ARG A 159 11.37 21.90 -14.73
CA ARG A 159 12.34 22.90 -15.14
C ARG A 159 12.43 24.19 -14.34
N ILE A 160 13.43 24.23 -13.52
CA ILE A 160 14.25 25.43 -13.42
C ILE A 160 15.32 25.32 -14.54
N SER A 161 15.00 25.82 -15.73
CA SER A 161 15.99 26.29 -16.69
C SER A 161 16.10 27.80 -16.52
N VAL A 162 17.25 28.24 -16.10
CA VAL A 162 17.78 29.57 -16.36
C VAL A 162 18.86 29.43 -17.37
#